data_c12caf08e72c6de339d9f016cea4d5b2
#
_entry.id   c12caf08e72c6de339d9f016cea4d5b2
#
_cell.length_a   1.000
_cell.length_b   1.000
_cell.length_c   1.000
_cell.angle_alpha   90.00
_cell.angle_beta   90.00
_cell.angle_gamma   90.00
#
_symmetry.space_group_name_H-M   'P 1'
#
loop_
_entity.id
_entity.type
_entity.pdbx_description
1 polymer ?
#
loop_
_entity_poly.entity_id
_entity_poly.type
_entity_poly.pdbx_seq_one_letter_code
_entity_poly.pdbx_strand_id
1 'polypeptide(L)'
;MIAGEHVILRAFEREDAERCYRWMNDPNIVRTLKSRYPIAFQNEIEWLDRAIHGSASERHFAIERKDDRTHIGNASIHDIEWVSRVASFGLFIGEPTAWNRGFGSDAIRTLMRFAFDEMNLRKLRIDVFDYNDRAKHVLETHGFVQEGRLRAEFYRDGTYHDIVILSVFRDTPPGDNGT
;
A
#
# COMPACT_ATOMS: atom_id res chain seq x y z
N MET A 1 -12.27 8.36 -9.26
CA MET A 1 -10.84 8.73 -9.26
C MET A 1 -10.57 9.68 -8.10
N ILE A 2 -9.52 9.42 -7.34
CA ILE A 2 -9.14 10.24 -6.18
C ILE A 2 -7.83 10.93 -6.54
N ALA A 3 -7.85 12.26 -6.66
CA ALA A 3 -6.70 13.03 -7.14
C ALA A 3 -5.79 13.45 -5.99
N GLY A 4 -4.50 13.08 -6.08
CA GLY A 4 -3.42 13.65 -5.30
C GLY A 4 -2.80 14.88 -5.96
N GLU A 5 -1.62 15.26 -5.53
CA GLU A 5 -0.85 16.34 -6.14
C GLU A 5 -0.23 15.89 -7.47
N HIS A 6 0.45 14.75 -7.46
CA HIS A 6 1.18 14.16 -8.58
C HIS A 6 0.62 12.81 -9.04
N VAL A 7 -0.24 12.17 -8.24
CA VAL A 7 -0.85 10.88 -8.56
C VAL A 7 -2.37 10.94 -8.58
N ILE A 8 -2.96 9.92 -9.21
CA ILE A 8 -4.38 9.63 -9.17
C ILE A 8 -4.54 8.19 -8.70
N LEU A 9 -5.39 7.95 -7.71
CA LEU A 9 -5.86 6.62 -7.36
C LEU A 9 -7.14 6.35 -8.15
N ARG A 10 -7.10 5.36 -9.03
CA ARG A 10 -8.25 4.93 -9.84
C ARG A 10 -8.60 3.48 -9.61
N ALA A 11 -9.78 3.07 -9.98
CA ALA A 11 -10.12 1.66 -10.05
C ALA A 11 -9.18 0.94 -11.02
N PHE A 12 -8.99 -0.36 -10.80
CA PHE A 12 -8.30 -1.21 -11.77
C PHE A 12 -9.13 -1.40 -13.03
N GLU A 13 -8.44 -1.55 -14.15
CA GLU A 13 -8.97 -1.99 -15.42
C GLU A 13 -8.26 -3.28 -15.86
N ARG A 14 -8.87 -4.05 -16.75
CA ARG A 14 -8.29 -5.33 -17.19
C ARG A 14 -6.92 -5.20 -17.87
N GLU A 15 -6.68 -4.08 -18.48
CA GLU A 15 -5.43 -3.71 -19.15
C GLU A 15 -4.26 -3.56 -18.15
N ASP A 16 -4.55 -3.41 -16.87
CA ASP A 16 -3.52 -3.34 -15.82
C ASP A 16 -2.85 -4.69 -15.52
N ALA A 17 -3.49 -5.81 -15.93
CA ALA A 17 -3.07 -7.16 -15.57
C ALA A 17 -1.61 -7.47 -15.96
N GLU A 18 -1.21 -7.12 -17.19
CA GLU A 18 0.15 -7.40 -17.67
C GLU A 18 1.21 -6.66 -16.84
N ARG A 19 0.93 -5.43 -16.46
CA ARG A 19 1.82 -4.60 -15.65
C ARG A 19 1.91 -5.12 -14.22
N CYS A 20 0.78 -5.44 -13.60
CA CYS A 20 0.72 -6.04 -12.28
C CYS A 20 1.46 -7.38 -12.24
N TYR A 21 1.22 -8.26 -13.21
CA TYR A 21 1.92 -9.53 -13.36
C TYR A 21 3.44 -9.36 -13.43
N ARG A 22 3.93 -8.42 -14.23
CA ARG A 22 5.36 -8.12 -14.33
C ARG A 22 5.94 -7.70 -12.99
N TRP A 23 5.27 -6.81 -12.25
CA TRP A 23 5.73 -6.36 -10.94
C TRP A 23 5.71 -7.47 -9.89
N MET A 24 4.65 -8.29 -9.89
CA MET A 24 4.54 -9.38 -8.91
C MET A 24 5.52 -10.53 -9.14
N ASN A 25 6.23 -10.52 -10.28
CA ASN A 25 7.33 -11.44 -10.61
C ASN A 25 8.72 -10.76 -10.61
N ASP A 26 8.80 -9.46 -10.29
CA ASP A 26 10.07 -8.75 -10.16
C ASP A 26 10.63 -8.91 -8.73
N PRO A 27 11.81 -9.57 -8.55
CA PRO A 27 12.41 -9.77 -7.22
C PRO A 27 12.64 -8.47 -6.44
N ASN A 28 12.94 -7.36 -7.12
CA ASN A 28 13.20 -6.07 -6.46
C ASN A 28 11.93 -5.48 -5.85
N ILE A 29 10.77 -5.77 -6.43
CA ILE A 29 9.47 -5.31 -5.94
C ILE A 29 8.95 -6.25 -4.87
N VAL A 30 8.88 -7.56 -5.17
CA VAL A 30 8.29 -8.53 -4.24
C VAL A 30 9.09 -8.68 -2.94
N ARG A 31 10.37 -8.29 -2.93
CA ARG A 31 11.18 -8.28 -1.70
C ARG A 31 10.56 -7.44 -0.58
N THR A 32 9.82 -6.42 -0.91
CA THR A 32 9.13 -5.54 0.06
C THR A 32 7.67 -5.93 0.32
N LEU A 33 7.18 -6.96 -0.39
CA LEU A 33 5.80 -7.45 -0.30
C LEU A 33 5.75 -8.82 0.39
N LYS A 34 4.57 -9.21 0.86
CA LYS A 34 4.36 -10.55 1.45
C LYS A 34 4.36 -11.68 0.40
N SER A 35 4.33 -11.37 -0.90
CA SER A 35 4.44 -12.35 -1.98
C SER A 35 5.80 -13.06 -1.94
N ARG A 36 5.82 -14.37 -2.21
CA ARG A 36 7.03 -15.21 -2.14
C ARG A 36 7.28 -16.03 -3.40
N TYR A 37 6.22 -16.40 -4.08
CA TYR A 37 6.27 -17.35 -5.16
C TYR A 37 5.99 -16.66 -6.49
N PRO A 38 6.62 -17.12 -7.57
CA PRO A 38 6.23 -16.69 -8.90
C PRO A 38 4.73 -16.96 -9.13
N ILE A 39 4.06 -16.03 -9.75
CA ILE A 39 2.64 -16.17 -10.09
C ILE A 39 2.49 -16.40 -11.59
N ALA A 40 1.52 -17.21 -11.97
CA ALA A 40 1.12 -17.33 -13.37
C ALA A 40 0.28 -16.13 -13.80
N PHE A 41 0.32 -15.77 -15.08
CA PHE A 41 -0.48 -14.65 -15.59
C PHE A 41 -1.98 -14.83 -15.36
N GLN A 42 -2.47 -16.08 -15.48
CA GLN A 42 -3.87 -16.40 -15.19
C GLN A 42 -4.26 -16.09 -13.73
N ASN A 43 -3.37 -16.35 -12.77
CA ASN A 43 -3.62 -16.03 -11.36
C ASN A 43 -3.74 -14.52 -11.13
N GLU A 44 -2.94 -13.73 -11.86
CA GLU A 44 -3.02 -12.27 -11.80
C GLU A 44 -4.34 -11.75 -12.37
N ILE A 45 -4.79 -12.29 -13.51
CA ILE A 45 -6.10 -11.97 -14.09
C ILE A 45 -7.23 -12.26 -13.09
N GLU A 46 -7.22 -13.43 -12.49
CA GLU A 46 -8.24 -13.82 -11.50
C GLU A 46 -8.22 -12.94 -10.24
N TRP A 47 -7.03 -12.55 -9.78
CA TRP A 47 -6.88 -11.60 -8.68
C TRP A 47 -7.42 -10.23 -9.07
N LEU A 48 -7.06 -9.74 -10.26
CA LEU A 48 -7.50 -8.44 -10.76
C LEU A 48 -9.02 -8.39 -10.94
N ASP A 49 -9.63 -9.44 -11.49
CA ASP A 49 -11.08 -9.53 -11.61
C ASP A 49 -11.77 -9.43 -10.23
N ARG A 50 -11.21 -10.06 -9.19
CA ARG A 50 -11.71 -9.90 -7.81
C ARG A 50 -11.50 -8.47 -7.29
N ALA A 51 -10.34 -7.87 -7.55
CA ALA A 51 -10.02 -6.50 -7.13
C ALA A 51 -10.93 -5.46 -7.80
N ILE A 52 -11.28 -5.65 -9.07
CA ILE A 52 -12.23 -4.80 -9.82
C ILE A 52 -13.64 -4.88 -9.22
N HIS A 53 -14.11 -6.08 -8.88
CA HIS A 53 -15.44 -6.25 -8.27
C HIS A 53 -15.48 -5.73 -6.83
N GLY A 54 -14.34 -5.74 -6.15
CA GLY A 54 -14.23 -5.31 -4.76
C GLY A 54 -14.97 -6.21 -3.78
N SER A 55 -14.86 -5.88 -2.50
CA SER A 55 -15.61 -6.55 -1.42
C SER A 55 -16.03 -5.53 -0.36
N ALA A 56 -16.82 -5.94 0.64
CA ALA A 56 -17.19 -5.07 1.75
C ALA A 56 -15.97 -4.64 2.59
N SER A 57 -14.93 -5.49 2.65
CA SER A 57 -13.74 -5.31 3.50
C SER A 57 -12.49 -4.85 2.76
N GLU A 58 -12.57 -4.62 1.43
CA GLU A 58 -11.40 -4.26 0.62
C GLU A 58 -11.73 -3.22 -0.44
N ARG A 59 -10.75 -2.35 -0.70
CA ARG A 59 -10.73 -1.39 -1.82
C ARG A 59 -9.35 -1.41 -2.43
N HIS A 60 -9.28 -1.59 -3.74
CA HIS A 60 -8.04 -1.65 -4.50
C HIS A 60 -7.97 -0.53 -5.51
N PHE A 61 -6.76 0.01 -5.71
CA PHE A 61 -6.52 1.15 -6.60
C PHE A 61 -5.25 0.94 -7.41
N ALA A 62 -5.31 1.29 -8.68
CA ALA A 62 -4.13 1.58 -9.46
C ALA A 62 -3.63 3.00 -9.13
N ILE A 63 -2.32 3.14 -8.92
CA ILE A 63 -1.65 4.43 -8.76
C ILE A 63 -1.17 4.88 -10.13
N GLU A 64 -1.70 5.97 -10.60
CA GLU A 64 -1.42 6.52 -11.92
C GLU A 64 -0.73 7.88 -11.77
N ARG A 65 0.29 8.15 -12.58
CA ARG A 65 0.88 9.49 -12.67
C ARG A 65 -0.12 10.46 -13.29
N LYS A 66 -0.16 11.67 -12.75
CA LYS A 66 -1.14 12.68 -13.17
C LYS A 66 -0.78 13.33 -14.49
N ASP A 67 0.51 13.41 -14.81
CA ASP A 67 1.04 14.09 -15.99
C ASP A 67 0.84 13.31 -17.31
N ASP A 68 1.12 12.00 -17.30
CA ASP A 68 1.08 11.17 -18.49
C ASP A 68 0.14 9.96 -18.39
N ARG A 69 -0.59 9.84 -17.29
CA ARG A 69 -1.55 8.76 -17.01
C ARG A 69 -0.91 7.37 -16.94
N THR A 70 0.39 7.30 -16.74
CA THR A 70 1.09 6.02 -16.60
C THR A 70 0.74 5.36 -15.27
N HIS A 71 0.28 4.11 -15.28
CA HIS A 71 0.10 3.28 -14.11
C HIS A 71 1.48 2.91 -13.54
N ILE A 72 1.79 3.28 -12.31
CA ILE A 72 3.12 3.17 -11.69
C ILE A 72 3.16 2.32 -10.42
N GLY A 73 2.03 1.85 -9.91
CA GLY A 73 1.97 1.08 -8.68
C GLY A 73 0.55 0.79 -8.25
N ASN A 74 0.41 0.08 -7.13
CA ASN A 74 -0.88 -0.31 -6.59
C ASN A 74 -1.02 0.13 -5.13
N ALA A 75 -2.27 0.41 -4.74
CA ALA A 75 -2.64 0.68 -3.35
C ALA A 75 -3.91 -0.09 -2.99
N SER A 76 -4.05 -0.41 -1.71
CA SER A 76 -5.27 -1.04 -1.20
C SER A 76 -5.58 -0.56 0.22
N ILE A 77 -6.86 -0.54 0.55
CA ILE A 77 -7.37 -0.51 1.91
C ILE A 77 -8.05 -1.86 2.12
N HIS A 78 -7.66 -2.61 3.13
CA HIS A 78 -8.14 -3.96 3.40
C HIS A 78 -8.34 -4.20 4.90
N ASP A 79 -8.92 -5.34 5.25
CA ASP A 79 -9.31 -5.65 6.63
C ASP A 79 -10.16 -4.52 7.25
N ILE A 80 -11.09 -3.97 6.46
CA ILE A 80 -11.93 -2.87 6.90
C ILE A 80 -12.92 -3.39 7.93
N GLU A 81 -12.78 -2.90 9.16
CA GLU A 81 -13.71 -3.14 10.25
C GLU A 81 -14.53 -1.86 10.47
N TRP A 82 -15.77 -1.89 9.95
CA TRP A 82 -16.63 -0.72 9.87
C TRP A 82 -17.15 -0.23 11.23
N VAL A 83 -17.35 -1.14 12.19
CA VAL A 83 -17.86 -0.78 13.53
C VAL A 83 -16.78 -0.04 14.31
N SER A 84 -15.56 -0.56 14.31
CA SER A 84 -14.40 0.08 14.95
C SER A 84 -13.80 1.20 14.10
N ARG A 85 -14.16 1.28 12.82
CA ARG A 85 -13.63 2.24 11.83
C ARG A 85 -12.12 2.19 11.68
N VAL A 86 -11.60 0.97 11.60
CA VAL A 86 -10.15 0.67 11.46
C VAL A 86 -9.94 -0.12 10.18
N ALA A 87 -8.84 0.12 9.50
CA ALA A 87 -8.43 -0.69 8.36
C ALA A 87 -6.91 -0.83 8.29
N SER A 88 -6.47 -1.85 7.59
CA SER A 88 -5.10 -1.97 7.09
C SER A 88 -5.00 -1.35 5.69
N PHE A 89 -3.81 -0.95 5.30
CA PHE A 89 -3.56 -0.57 3.92
C PHE A 89 -2.23 -1.13 3.42
N GLY A 90 -2.10 -1.22 2.12
CA GLY A 90 -0.87 -1.59 1.43
C GLY A 90 -0.63 -0.67 0.24
N LEU A 91 0.64 -0.45 -0.09
CA LEU A 91 1.03 0.37 -1.22
C LEU A 91 2.42 -0.02 -1.70
N PHE A 92 2.60 -0.06 -3.01
CA PHE A 92 3.92 -0.13 -3.61
C PHE A 92 3.97 0.64 -4.93
N ILE A 93 5.15 1.17 -5.25
CA ILE A 93 5.45 1.70 -6.58
C ILE A 93 6.20 0.61 -7.35
N GLY A 94 5.53 0.07 -8.35
CA GLY A 94 6.03 -1.05 -9.17
C GLY A 94 6.90 -0.60 -10.35
N GLU A 95 6.85 0.68 -10.73
CA GLU A 95 7.65 1.19 -11.83
C GLU A 95 8.96 1.80 -11.30
N PRO A 96 10.15 1.18 -11.56
CA PRO A 96 11.43 1.66 -11.01
C PRO A 96 11.76 3.11 -11.38
N THR A 97 11.36 3.56 -12.56
CA THR A 97 11.59 4.94 -13.02
C THR A 97 10.80 5.98 -12.22
N ALA A 98 9.81 5.54 -11.45
CA ALA A 98 9.00 6.38 -10.57
C ALA A 98 9.53 6.42 -9.11
N TRP A 99 10.56 5.62 -8.79
CA TRP A 99 11.11 5.61 -7.42
C TRP A 99 11.86 6.90 -7.07
N ASN A 100 11.85 7.25 -5.77
CA ASN A 100 12.53 8.45 -5.21
C ASN A 100 12.06 9.80 -5.83
N ARG A 101 10.84 9.83 -6.39
CA ARG A 101 10.25 11.02 -7.02
C ARG A 101 9.03 11.57 -6.27
N GLY A 102 8.79 11.11 -5.04
CA GLY A 102 7.69 11.58 -4.20
C GLY A 102 6.32 10.91 -4.47
N PHE A 103 6.17 10.11 -5.54
CA PHE A 103 4.89 9.51 -5.91
C PHE A 103 4.32 8.59 -4.82
N GLY A 104 5.16 7.80 -4.13
CA GLY A 104 4.71 6.95 -3.03
C GLY A 104 4.18 7.76 -1.84
N SER A 105 4.87 8.84 -1.49
CA SER A 105 4.47 9.77 -0.43
C SER A 105 3.13 10.46 -0.77
N ASP A 106 2.96 10.92 -2.01
CA ASP A 106 1.71 11.53 -2.46
C ASP A 106 0.54 10.52 -2.49
N ALA A 107 0.82 9.28 -2.90
CA ALA A 107 -0.17 8.20 -2.89
C ALA A 107 -0.63 7.86 -1.45
N ILE A 108 0.30 7.80 -0.47
CA ILE A 108 -0.02 7.60 0.95
C ILE A 108 -0.94 8.73 1.44
N ARG A 109 -0.55 9.99 1.24
CA ARG A 109 -1.34 11.16 1.64
C ARG A 109 -2.73 11.15 1.02
N THR A 110 -2.82 10.81 -0.27
CA THR A 110 -4.09 10.73 -1.00
C THR A 110 -4.99 9.62 -0.46
N LEU A 111 -4.41 8.45 -0.17
CA LEU A 111 -5.13 7.30 0.39
C LEU A 111 -5.63 7.60 1.82
N MET A 112 -4.79 8.22 2.66
CA MET A 112 -5.16 8.64 4.02
C MET A 112 -6.34 9.60 4.00
N ARG A 113 -6.28 10.64 3.16
CA ARG A 113 -7.38 11.59 3.00
C ARG A 113 -8.69 10.88 2.60
N PHE A 114 -8.63 10.00 1.60
CA PHE A 114 -9.79 9.23 1.18
C PHE A 114 -10.35 8.35 2.31
N ALA A 115 -9.47 7.62 3.00
CA ALA A 115 -9.88 6.74 4.10
C ALA A 115 -10.52 7.50 5.26
N PHE A 116 -9.98 8.65 5.62
CA PHE A 116 -10.46 9.44 6.75
C PHE A 116 -11.69 10.28 6.40
N ASP A 117 -11.70 10.96 5.25
CA ASP A 117 -12.71 11.94 4.92
C ASP A 117 -13.92 11.31 4.21
N GLU A 118 -13.70 10.36 3.31
CA GLU A 118 -14.76 9.73 2.52
C GLU A 118 -15.27 8.41 3.11
N MET A 119 -14.36 7.58 3.67
CA MET A 119 -14.75 6.31 4.29
C MET A 119 -15.06 6.44 5.78
N ASN A 120 -14.82 7.61 6.39
CA ASN A 120 -15.01 7.86 7.82
C ASN A 120 -14.25 6.87 8.72
N LEU A 121 -13.10 6.37 8.26
CA LEU A 121 -12.21 5.59 9.11
C LEU A 121 -11.56 6.53 10.16
N ARG A 122 -11.18 5.97 11.30
CA ARG A 122 -10.49 6.72 12.35
C ARG A 122 -9.02 6.34 12.50
N LYS A 123 -8.63 5.15 12.00
CA LYS A 123 -7.29 4.61 12.13
C LYS A 123 -6.91 3.80 10.91
N LEU A 124 -5.70 4.00 10.43
CA LEU A 124 -5.05 3.15 9.42
C LEU A 124 -3.84 2.46 10.00
N ARG A 125 -3.63 1.21 9.60
CA ARG A 125 -2.52 0.36 10.00
C ARG A 125 -1.80 -0.20 8.78
N ILE A 126 -0.49 -0.39 8.91
CA ILE A 126 0.32 -1.08 7.91
C ILE A 126 1.38 -1.94 8.58
N ASP A 127 1.62 -3.11 8.00
CA ASP A 127 2.69 -4.02 8.36
C ASP A 127 3.90 -3.75 7.47
N VAL A 128 5.06 -3.53 8.07
CA VAL A 128 6.31 -3.25 7.37
C VAL A 128 7.39 -4.21 7.85
N PHE A 129 8.13 -4.81 6.93
CA PHE A 129 9.30 -5.63 7.29
C PHE A 129 10.37 -4.77 7.97
N ASP A 130 11.03 -5.33 8.98
CA ASP A 130 12.05 -4.62 9.77
C ASP A 130 13.21 -4.10 8.92
N TYR A 131 13.52 -4.77 7.82
CA TYR A 131 14.56 -4.35 6.87
C TYR A 131 14.11 -3.27 5.85
N ASN A 132 12.83 -2.89 5.83
CA ASN A 132 12.31 -1.88 4.90
C ASN A 132 12.37 -0.47 5.50
N ASP A 133 13.58 0.01 5.81
CA ASP A 133 13.80 1.33 6.43
C ASP A 133 13.20 2.47 5.61
N ARG A 134 13.22 2.35 4.28
CA ARG A 134 12.63 3.33 3.39
C ARG A 134 11.12 3.50 3.62
N ALA A 135 10.38 2.40 3.70
CA ALA A 135 8.93 2.46 3.95
C ALA A 135 8.64 3.02 5.34
N LYS A 136 9.37 2.58 6.37
CA LYS A 136 9.23 3.09 7.74
C LYS A 136 9.43 4.60 7.77
N HIS A 137 10.53 5.09 7.22
CA HIS A 137 10.83 6.53 7.17
C HIS A 137 9.73 7.33 6.46
N VAL A 138 9.26 6.89 5.29
CA VAL A 138 8.19 7.59 4.57
C VAL A 138 6.90 7.60 5.40
N LEU A 139 6.53 6.50 6.03
CA LEU A 139 5.32 6.43 6.86
C LEU A 139 5.42 7.35 8.08
N GLU A 140 6.56 7.39 8.76
CA GLU A 140 6.82 8.29 9.89
C GLU A 140 6.66 9.76 9.49
N THR A 141 7.11 10.16 8.30
CA THR A 141 6.88 11.54 7.80
C THR A 141 5.40 11.88 7.57
N HIS A 142 4.52 10.87 7.49
CA HIS A 142 3.08 11.02 7.41
C HIS A 142 2.35 10.83 8.74
N GLY A 143 3.07 10.84 9.86
CA GLY A 143 2.51 10.76 11.20
C GLY A 143 2.20 9.33 11.68
N PHE A 144 2.70 8.30 10.98
CA PHE A 144 2.60 6.93 11.47
C PHE A 144 3.56 6.71 12.63
N VAL A 145 3.08 6.04 13.66
CA VAL A 145 3.87 5.65 14.83
C VAL A 145 3.86 4.13 14.98
N GLN A 146 4.93 3.58 15.53
CA GLN A 146 5.01 2.16 15.79
C GLN A 146 4.12 1.79 16.98
N GLU A 147 3.16 0.88 16.77
CA GLU A 147 2.30 0.32 17.82
C GLU A 147 2.73 -1.07 18.26
N GLY A 148 3.47 -1.79 17.44
CA GLY A 148 3.84 -3.17 17.76
C GLY A 148 4.96 -3.71 16.90
N ARG A 149 5.43 -4.89 17.30
CA ARG A 149 6.45 -5.65 16.58
C ARG A 149 6.19 -7.14 16.75
N LEU A 150 6.00 -7.84 15.67
CA LEU A 150 5.87 -9.30 15.64
C LEU A 150 7.26 -9.88 15.38
N ARG A 151 7.83 -10.56 16.39
CA ARG A 151 9.20 -11.08 16.30
C ARG A 151 9.24 -12.35 15.46
N ALA A 152 10.23 -12.45 14.56
CA ALA A 152 10.50 -13.61 13.72
C ALA A 152 9.26 -14.10 12.95
N GLU A 153 8.40 -13.19 12.52
CA GLU A 153 7.09 -13.47 11.92
C GLU A 153 7.18 -13.88 10.45
N PHE A 154 8.21 -13.43 9.76
CA PHE A 154 8.32 -13.62 8.31
C PHE A 154 9.65 -14.24 7.93
N TYR A 155 9.63 -15.41 7.24
CA TYR A 155 10.83 -16.06 6.75
C TYR A 155 11.10 -15.68 5.30
N ARG A 156 12.31 -15.18 5.01
CA ARG A 156 12.79 -14.85 3.66
C ARG A 156 14.30 -14.97 3.58
N ASP A 157 14.81 -15.42 2.45
CA ASP A 157 16.25 -15.51 2.15
C ASP A 157 17.05 -16.24 3.26
N GLY A 158 16.50 -17.32 3.82
CA GLY A 158 17.15 -18.12 4.85
C GLY A 158 17.09 -17.53 6.26
N THR A 159 16.40 -16.40 6.47
CA THR A 159 16.35 -15.66 7.76
C THR A 159 14.92 -15.33 8.15
N TYR A 160 14.66 -15.31 9.48
CA TYR A 160 13.43 -14.79 10.04
C TYR A 160 13.55 -13.28 10.24
N HIS A 161 12.52 -12.57 9.83
CA HIS A 161 12.40 -11.11 9.95
C HIS A 161 11.21 -10.75 10.83
N ASP A 162 11.33 -9.61 11.49
CA ASP A 162 10.23 -9.07 12.25
C ASP A 162 9.27 -8.28 11.33
N ILE A 163 8.02 -8.19 11.75
CA ILE A 163 7.04 -7.26 11.17
C ILE A 163 6.81 -6.13 12.19
N VAL A 164 7.06 -4.90 11.73
CA VAL A 164 6.77 -3.68 12.48
C VAL A 164 5.36 -3.22 12.10
N ILE A 165 4.50 -3.04 13.09
CA ILE A 165 3.14 -2.54 12.91
C ILE A 165 3.16 -1.03 13.13
N LEU A 166 2.86 -0.26 12.09
CA LEU A 166 2.75 1.18 12.13
C LEU A 166 1.30 1.61 11.98
N SER A 167 0.88 2.66 12.66
CA SER A 167 -0.47 3.18 12.54
C SER A 167 -0.54 4.70 12.63
N VAL A 168 -1.61 5.26 12.07
CA VAL A 168 -1.93 6.68 12.14
C VAL A 168 -3.42 6.84 12.46
N PHE A 169 -3.74 7.82 13.29
CA PHE A 169 -5.11 8.21 13.56
C PHE A 169 -5.50 9.44 12.76
N ARG A 170 -6.79 9.60 12.47
CA ARG A 170 -7.34 10.75 11.73
C ARG A 170 -6.87 12.10 12.27
N ASP A 171 -6.83 12.23 13.60
CA ASP A 171 -6.53 13.47 14.28
C ASP A 171 -5.05 13.59 14.72
N THR A 172 -4.16 12.74 14.19
CA THR A 172 -2.73 12.83 14.47
C THR A 172 -2.12 13.96 13.61
N PRO A 173 -1.58 15.02 14.22
CA PRO A 173 -0.85 16.03 13.46
C PRO A 173 0.37 15.42 12.77
N PRO A 174 0.71 15.81 11.55
CA PRO A 174 1.95 15.38 10.92
C PRO A 174 3.15 15.76 11.80
N GLY A 175 3.97 14.77 12.21
CA GLY A 175 5.17 14.98 13.02
C GLY A 175 4.99 14.86 14.54
N ASP A 176 3.80 14.54 15.05
CA ASP A 176 3.61 14.21 16.46
C ASP A 176 3.90 12.72 16.71
N ASN A 177 5.17 12.43 16.97
CA ASN A 177 5.63 11.10 17.36
C ASN A 177 5.30 10.85 18.84
N GLY A 178 4.03 10.70 19.18
CA GLY A 178 3.50 10.53 20.53
C GLY A 178 4.52 10.04 21.56
N THR A 179 4.79 10.89 22.52
CA THR A 179 5.60 10.60 23.74
C THR A 179 4.94 9.55 24.60
#